data_79cf0206c9859a8a83f81678486d81f9
#
_entry.id   79cf0206c9859a8a83f81678486d81f9
#
_cell.length_a   1.000
_cell.length_b   1.000
_cell.length_c   1.000
_cell.angle_alpha   90.00
_cell.angle_beta   90.00
_cell.angle_gamma   90.00
#
_symmetry.space_group_name_H-M   'P 1'
#
loop_
_entity.id
_entity.type
_entity.pdbx_description
1 polymer ?
#
loop_
_entity_poly.entity_id
_entity_poly.type
_entity_poly.pdbx_seq_one_letter_code
_entity_poly.pdbx_strand_id
1 'polypeptide(L)' 'MPTAYVLVLCDDNYPDYEIITQLNKLPCVLEVSKVDGPYDIVVKLSDNNMYMLKEAIGKHMVRIHRITSTLTLMPD' A
#
# COMPACT_ATOMS: atom_id res chain seq x y z
N MET A 1 16.64 4.55 -6.62
CA MET A 1 15.96 3.87 -5.49
C MET A 1 14.88 2.95 -6.02
N PRO A 2 14.84 1.70 -5.55
CA PRO A 2 13.71 0.83 -5.88
C PRO A 2 12.40 1.45 -5.44
N THR A 3 11.42 1.39 -6.31
CA THR A 3 10.09 1.96 -6.08
C THR A 3 9.04 0.92 -6.42
N ALA A 4 7.97 0.88 -5.63
CA ALA A 4 6.83 0.01 -5.89
C ALA A 4 5.54 0.81 -5.82
N TYR A 5 4.55 0.38 -6.58
CA TYR A 5 3.18 0.89 -6.49
C TYR A 5 2.29 -0.26 -6.09
N VAL A 6 1.51 -0.07 -5.04
CA VAL A 6 0.59 -1.11 -4.57
C VAL A 6 -0.83 -0.59 -4.70
N LEU A 7 -1.62 -1.33 -5.45
CA LEU A 7 -3.05 -1.05 -5.58
C LEU A 7 -3.76 -1.82 -4.47
N VAL A 8 -4.59 -1.13 -3.71
CA VAL A 8 -5.24 -1.68 -2.52
C VAL A 8 -6.74 -1.67 -2.69
N LEU A 9 -7.34 -2.82 -2.43
CA LEU A 9 -8.79 -2.96 -2.39
C LEU A 9 -9.24 -3.10 -0.94
N CYS A 10 -10.19 -2.28 -0.53
CA CYS A 10 -10.66 -2.20 0.85
C CYS A 10 -12.05 -2.77 1.01
N ASP A 11 -12.40 -3.13 2.26
CA ASP A 11 -13.76 -3.54 2.60
C ASP A 11 -14.67 -2.31 2.56
N ASP A 12 -15.71 -2.36 1.73
CA ASP A 12 -16.65 -1.24 1.52
C ASP A 12 -17.44 -0.85 2.77
N ASN A 13 -17.49 -1.70 3.77
CA ASN A 13 -18.24 -1.44 4.99
C ASN A 13 -17.51 -0.50 5.96
N TYR A 14 -16.29 -0.08 5.63
CA TYR A 14 -15.46 0.74 6.53
C TYR A 14 -14.93 1.97 5.82
N PRO A 15 -14.72 3.08 6.57
CA PRO A 15 -14.20 4.30 5.97
C PRO A 15 -12.75 4.14 5.49
N ASP A 16 -12.47 4.63 4.30
CA ASP A 16 -11.12 4.55 3.71
C ASP A 16 -10.07 5.30 4.53
N TYR A 17 -10.47 6.37 5.23
CA TYR A 17 -9.49 7.19 5.95
C TYR A 17 -8.76 6.42 7.05
N GLU A 18 -9.40 5.43 7.65
CA GLU A 18 -8.74 4.59 8.66
C GLU A 18 -7.59 3.80 8.04
N ILE A 19 -7.84 3.23 6.87
CA ILE A 19 -6.83 2.46 6.15
C ILE A 19 -5.72 3.38 5.66
N ILE A 20 -6.07 4.53 5.11
CA ILE A 20 -5.10 5.52 4.65
C ILE A 20 -4.19 5.96 5.79
N THR A 21 -4.76 6.21 6.97
CA THR A 21 -3.96 6.58 8.15
C THR A 21 -2.96 5.50 8.52
N GLN A 22 -3.37 4.24 8.47
CA GLN A 22 -2.47 3.14 8.77
C GLN A 22 -1.39 2.96 7.70
N LEU A 23 -1.76 3.11 6.43
CA LEU A 23 -0.80 3.01 5.33
C LEU A 23 0.29 4.07 5.44
N ASN A 24 -0.07 5.28 5.83
CA ASN A 24 0.90 6.38 5.99
C ASN A 24 1.90 6.14 7.13
N LYS A 25 1.60 5.23 8.04
CA LYS A 25 2.50 4.89 9.14
C LYS A 25 3.51 3.80 8.79
N LEU A 26 3.36 3.15 7.65
CA LEU A 26 4.23 2.06 7.26
C LEU A 26 5.60 2.58 6.81
N PRO A 27 6.66 1.79 7.02
CA PRO A 27 7.98 2.15 6.49
C PRO A 27 7.95 2.19 4.97
N CYS A 28 8.78 3.00 4.38
CA CYS A 28 8.97 3.13 2.93
C CYS A 28 7.84 3.82 2.18
N VAL A 29 6.73 4.17 2.83
CA VAL A 29 5.61 4.82 2.15
C VAL A 29 5.93 6.29 1.88
N LEU A 30 5.82 6.67 0.60
CA LEU A 30 6.01 8.05 0.16
C LEU A 30 4.68 8.78 -0.02
N GLU A 31 3.68 8.08 -0.54
CA GLU A 31 2.42 8.71 -0.90
C GLU A 31 1.30 7.69 -0.87
N VAL A 32 0.14 8.10 -0.38
CA VAL A 32 -1.08 7.31 -0.38
C VAL A 32 -2.17 8.15 -1.02
N SER A 33 -2.82 7.61 -2.06
CA SER A 33 -3.84 8.35 -2.81
C SER A 33 -5.09 7.50 -2.99
N LYS A 34 -6.25 8.12 -2.81
CA LYS A 34 -7.50 7.49 -3.20
C LYS A 34 -7.63 7.54 -4.71
N VAL A 35 -8.16 6.47 -5.29
CA VAL A 35 -8.37 6.38 -6.73
C VAL A 35 -9.77 5.85 -7.01
N ASP A 36 -10.23 6.07 -8.24
CA ASP A 36 -11.49 5.57 -8.75
C ASP A 36 -11.21 4.43 -9.71
N GLY A 37 -11.99 3.36 -9.63
CA GLY A 37 -11.81 2.22 -10.52
C GLY A 37 -11.87 0.89 -9.78
N PRO A 38 -11.23 -0.15 -10.32
CA PRO A 38 -11.27 -1.49 -9.71
C PRO A 38 -10.62 -1.59 -8.33
N TYR A 39 -9.74 -0.65 -7.99
CA TYR A 39 -9.09 -0.56 -6.69
C TYR A 39 -9.42 0.77 -6.03
N ASP A 40 -9.21 0.85 -4.73
CA ASP A 40 -9.62 2.02 -3.93
C ASP A 40 -8.48 2.98 -3.62
N ILE A 41 -7.27 2.45 -3.47
CA ILE A 41 -6.12 3.23 -2.99
C ILE A 41 -4.87 2.82 -3.77
N VAL A 42 -4.01 3.78 -4.07
CA VAL A 42 -2.67 3.54 -4.61
C VAL A 42 -1.65 4.00 -3.59
N VAL A 43 -0.69 3.14 -3.28
CA VAL A 43 0.40 3.44 -2.35
C VAL A 43 1.71 3.43 -3.12
N LYS A 44 2.47 4.51 -3.00
CA LYS A 44 3.82 4.57 -3.56
C LYS A 44 4.82 4.35 -2.44
N LEU A 45 5.68 3.36 -2.62
CA LEU A 45 6.72 3.03 -1.65
C LEU A 45 8.09 3.09 -2.33
N SER A 46 9.11 3.45 -1.56
CA SER A 46 10.48 3.45 -2.05
C SER A 46 11.44 3.20 -0.91
N ASP A 47 12.55 2.52 -1.20
CA ASP A 47 13.64 2.31 -0.26
C ASP A 47 14.89 1.96 -1.04
N ASN A 48 16.06 2.30 -0.51
CA ASN A 48 17.34 1.92 -1.12
C ASN A 48 17.58 0.42 -1.07
N ASN A 49 16.98 -0.25 -0.10
CA ASN A 49 17.13 -1.67 0.14
C ASN A 49 15.88 -2.41 -0.33
N MET A 50 16.01 -3.22 -1.37
CA MET A 50 14.91 -3.99 -1.93
C MET A 50 14.28 -4.94 -0.91
N TYR A 51 15.09 -5.48 0.00
CA TYR A 51 14.58 -6.36 1.05
C TYR A 51 13.62 -5.61 1.97
N MET A 52 13.98 -4.40 2.39
CA MET A 52 13.12 -3.57 3.24
C MET A 52 11.81 -3.21 2.53
N LEU A 53 11.89 -2.93 1.23
CA LEU A 53 10.70 -2.64 0.43
C LEU A 53 9.76 -3.84 0.38
N LYS A 54 10.29 -5.03 0.13
CA LYS A 54 9.49 -6.26 0.10
C LYS A 54 8.88 -6.58 1.46
N GLU A 55 9.62 -6.31 2.55
CA GLU A 55 9.11 -6.51 3.90
C GLU A 55 7.95 -5.57 4.21
N ALA A 56 8.07 -4.29 3.81
CA ALA A 56 7.00 -3.32 4.03
C ALA A 56 5.71 -3.78 3.35
N ILE A 57 5.80 -4.28 2.12
CA ILE A 57 4.64 -4.75 1.37
C ILE A 57 4.15 -6.10 1.90
N GLY A 58 5.04 -7.08 2.02
CA GLY A 58 4.67 -8.47 2.29
C GLY A 58 4.33 -8.78 3.73
N LYS A 59 4.84 -8.00 4.67
CA LYS A 59 4.59 -8.23 6.10
C LYS A 59 3.74 -7.15 6.74
N HIS A 60 4.05 -5.88 6.47
CA HIS A 60 3.38 -4.78 7.17
C HIS A 60 2.06 -4.40 6.53
N MET A 61 2.05 -4.24 5.21
CA MET A 61 0.84 -3.81 4.51
C MET A 61 -0.27 -4.86 4.57
N VAL A 62 0.07 -6.13 4.35
CA VAL A 62 -0.93 -7.20 4.34
C VAL A 62 -1.58 -7.45 5.70
N ARG A 63 -0.99 -6.93 6.77
CA ARG A 63 -1.55 -7.05 8.11
C ARG A 63 -2.54 -5.96 8.45
N ILE A 64 -2.67 -4.94 7.62
CA ILE A 64 -3.64 -3.89 7.86
C ILE A 64 -5.04 -4.48 7.73
N HIS A 65 -5.81 -4.31 8.80
CA HIS A 65 -7.16 -4.82 8.86
C HIS A 65 -8.04 -4.16 7.80
N ARG A 66 -8.95 -4.93 7.20
CA ARG A 66 -9.93 -4.46 6.21
C ARG A 66 -9.38 -4.20 4.81
N ILE A 67 -8.12 -4.51 4.57
CA ILE A 67 -7.62 -4.65 3.21
C ILE A 67 -7.99 -6.04 2.71
N THR A 68 -8.73 -6.10 1.61
CA THR A 68 -9.22 -7.39 1.08
C THR A 68 -8.32 -7.94 0.00
N SER A 69 -7.61 -7.09 -0.73
CA SER A 69 -6.71 -7.52 -1.79
C SER A 69 -5.69 -6.45 -2.10
N THR A 70 -4.51 -6.86 -2.56
CA THR A 70 -3.47 -5.95 -3.03
C THR A 70 -2.87 -6.46 -4.33
N LEU A 71 -2.42 -5.52 -5.16
CA LEU A 71 -1.68 -5.82 -6.38
C LEU A 71 -0.43 -4.95 -6.40
N THR A 72 0.74 -5.57 -6.40
CA THR A 72 2.01 -4.87 -6.38
C THR A 72 2.58 -4.75 -7.77
N LEU A 73 2.94 -3.52 -8.16
CA LEU A 73 3.61 -3.22 -9.42
C LEU A 73 5.00 -2.67 -9.11
N MET A 74 6.02 -3.33 -9.64
CA MET A 74 7.41 -2.90 -9.46
C MET A 74 7.98 -2.58 -10.84
N PRO A 75 8.20 -1.28 -11.14
CA PRO A 75 8.80 -0.92 -12.43
C PRO A 75 10.22 -1.45 -12.52
N ASP A 76 10.61 -1.83 -13.70
CA ASP A 76 11.96 -2.32 -14.00
C ASP A 76 13.00 -1.21 -13.95
#